data_dc376f9973b4e07bab9ed71a5420dc18
#
_entry.id   dc376f9973b4e07bab9ed71a5420dc18
#
_cell.length_a   1.000
_cell.length_b   1.000
_cell.length_c   1.000
_cell.angle_alpha   90.00
_cell.angle_beta   90.00
_cell.angle_gamma   90.00
#
_symmetry.space_group_name_H-M   'P 1'
#
loop_
_entity.id
_entity.type
_entity.pdbx_description
1 polymer ?
#
loop_
_entity_poly.entity_id
_entity_poly.type
_entity_poly.pdbx_seq_one_letter_code
_entity_poly.pdbx_strand_id
1 'polypeptide(L)'
;MDTRQKNGVTYLGSQMLEFVQKGDERGHLVIVEGNADIPFDIKRVFYIYGSDSDVVRGKHANKRTEFVLINVAGKSKVKVIDANGDEKIFVLDRPHTGIYLPRMTWKEMYDFSEDSVLLCLASEHYDSEEYIRDYKDYVKLVQEEFK
;
A
#
# COMPACT_ATOMS: atom_id res chain seq x y z
N MET A 1 -15.03 -2.21 -10.72
CA MET A 1 -13.77 -2.43 -9.98
C MET A 1 -12.65 -2.76 -10.96
N ASP A 2 -11.55 -2.08 -10.82
CA ASP A 2 -10.38 -2.33 -11.67
C ASP A 2 -9.79 -3.71 -11.37
N THR A 3 -9.52 -4.46 -12.42
CA THR A 3 -8.72 -5.68 -12.34
C THR A 3 -7.47 -5.47 -13.19
N ARG A 4 -6.39 -6.08 -12.79
CA ARG A 4 -5.12 -5.94 -13.46
C ARG A 4 -4.37 -7.27 -13.44
N GLN A 5 -3.86 -7.64 -14.60
CA GLN A 5 -3.01 -8.83 -14.71
C GLN A 5 -1.58 -8.41 -15.03
N LYS A 6 -0.63 -9.01 -14.34
CA LYS A 6 0.80 -8.79 -14.56
C LYS A 6 1.53 -10.08 -14.24
N ASN A 7 2.36 -10.55 -15.18
CA ASN A 7 3.15 -11.78 -15.00
C ASN A 7 2.30 -12.98 -14.57
N GLY A 8 1.07 -13.10 -15.14
CA GLY A 8 0.17 -14.21 -14.83
C GLY A 8 -0.60 -14.07 -13.51
N VAL A 9 -0.38 -12.99 -12.77
CA VAL A 9 -1.09 -12.71 -11.51
C VAL A 9 -2.21 -11.71 -11.76
N THR A 10 -3.38 -11.98 -11.21
CA THR A 10 -4.52 -11.08 -11.27
C THR A 10 -4.59 -10.26 -9.99
N TYR A 11 -4.60 -8.93 -10.13
CA TYR A 11 -4.70 -8.01 -9.01
C TYR A 11 -6.13 -7.47 -8.94
N LEU A 12 -6.87 -7.90 -7.92
CA LEU A 12 -8.30 -7.60 -7.72
C LEU A 12 -8.49 -6.64 -6.54
N GLY A 13 -8.05 -5.41 -6.70
CA GLY A 13 -8.13 -4.44 -5.63
C GLY A 13 -6.98 -4.61 -4.64
N SER A 14 -7.19 -4.17 -3.40
CA SER A 14 -6.18 -4.26 -2.35
C SER A 14 -5.97 -5.71 -1.94
N GLN A 15 -4.72 -6.14 -1.90
CA GLN A 15 -4.40 -7.54 -1.56
C GLN A 15 -3.00 -7.67 -1.00
N MET A 16 -2.81 -8.71 -0.18
CA MET A 16 -1.48 -9.04 0.34
C MET A 16 -0.66 -9.73 -0.74
N LEU A 17 0.62 -9.40 -0.77
CA LEU A 17 1.61 -10.03 -1.66
C LEU A 17 2.67 -10.69 -0.79
N GLU A 18 3.24 -11.77 -1.29
CA GLU A 18 4.36 -12.45 -0.65
C GLU A 18 5.56 -12.40 -1.59
N PHE A 19 6.71 -12.00 -1.05
CA PHE A 19 7.94 -11.83 -1.83
C PHE A 19 8.93 -12.95 -1.55
N VAL A 20 9.83 -13.18 -2.49
CA VAL A 20 10.89 -14.16 -2.34
C VAL A 20 11.80 -13.74 -1.19
N GLN A 21 11.99 -14.64 -0.23
CA GLN A 21 12.91 -14.44 0.87
C GLN A 21 13.94 -15.57 0.85
N LYS A 22 15.20 -15.21 0.91
CA LYS A 22 16.32 -16.15 1.00
C LYS A 22 17.02 -15.92 2.33
N GLY A 23 17.49 -17.01 2.96
CA GLY A 23 18.16 -16.89 4.25
C GLY A 23 19.14 -18.01 4.51
N ASP A 24 20.11 -17.72 5.34
CA ASP A 24 21.08 -18.68 5.87
C ASP A 24 21.56 -18.13 7.22
N GLU A 25 22.70 -18.64 7.74
CA GLU A 25 23.23 -18.19 9.03
C GLU A 25 23.66 -16.71 9.05
N ARG A 26 23.75 -16.06 7.88
CA ARG A 26 24.11 -14.63 7.79
C ARG A 26 22.88 -13.72 7.86
N GLY A 27 21.65 -14.27 7.82
CA GLY A 27 20.42 -13.51 7.88
C GLY A 27 19.52 -13.78 6.67
N HIS A 28 18.62 -12.83 6.40
CA HIS A 28 17.60 -12.96 5.36
C HIS A 28 17.69 -11.83 4.34
N LEU A 29 17.30 -12.14 3.11
CA LEU A 29 17.28 -11.19 2.00
C LEU A 29 15.93 -11.32 1.29
N VAL A 30 15.25 -10.19 1.09
CA VAL A 30 13.96 -10.14 0.39
C VAL A 30 14.15 -9.37 -0.91
N ILE A 31 13.58 -9.90 -1.98
CA ILE A 31 13.71 -9.34 -3.33
C ILE A 31 12.36 -8.81 -3.79
N VAL A 32 12.33 -7.53 -4.20
CA VAL A 32 11.14 -6.91 -4.79
C VAL A 32 11.58 -6.16 -6.04
N GLU A 33 11.12 -6.60 -7.19
CA GLU A 33 11.44 -5.95 -8.46
C GLU A 33 10.20 -5.36 -9.10
N GLY A 34 10.33 -4.14 -9.58
CA GLY A 34 9.25 -3.47 -10.30
C GLY A 34 8.90 -4.22 -11.58
N ASN A 35 7.61 -4.25 -11.91
CA ASN A 35 7.08 -4.96 -13.07
C ASN A 35 7.36 -6.47 -13.09
N ALA A 36 7.73 -7.04 -11.94
CA ALA A 36 7.94 -8.48 -11.77
C ALA A 36 7.21 -8.97 -10.53
N ASP A 37 7.69 -8.59 -9.34
CA ASP A 37 7.06 -9.00 -8.07
C ASP A 37 5.87 -8.12 -7.72
N ILE A 38 5.83 -6.92 -8.27
CA ILE A 38 4.74 -5.95 -8.10
C ILE A 38 4.31 -5.45 -9.49
N PRO A 39 3.05 -4.99 -9.66
CA PRO A 39 2.48 -4.78 -10.99
C PRO A 39 2.77 -3.41 -11.60
N PHE A 40 3.80 -2.70 -11.16
CA PHE A 40 4.13 -1.38 -11.70
C PHE A 40 5.63 -1.12 -11.66
N ASP A 41 6.05 -0.12 -12.43
CA ASP A 41 7.41 0.40 -12.42
C ASP A 41 7.57 1.30 -11.20
N ILE A 42 8.59 1.07 -10.39
CA ILE A 42 8.80 1.83 -9.15
C ILE A 42 9.46 3.16 -9.49
N LYS A 43 8.72 4.25 -9.34
CA LYS A 43 9.21 5.59 -9.62
C LYS A 43 9.55 6.38 -8.37
N ARG A 44 9.04 5.97 -7.21
CA ARG A 44 9.26 6.68 -5.95
C ARG A 44 9.32 5.68 -4.81
N VAL A 45 10.27 5.91 -3.91
CA VAL A 45 10.42 5.13 -2.68
C VAL A 45 10.40 6.13 -1.53
N PHE A 46 9.62 5.84 -0.51
CA PHE A 46 9.65 6.59 0.74
C PHE A 46 9.39 5.64 1.89
N TYR A 47 9.70 6.06 3.11
CA TYR A 47 9.47 5.19 4.26
C TYR A 47 9.10 6.01 5.47
N ILE A 48 8.34 5.39 6.37
CA ILE A 48 7.79 6.02 7.57
C ILE A 48 8.34 5.29 8.78
N TYR A 49 8.94 6.05 9.71
CA TYR A 49 9.44 5.50 10.95
C TYR A 49 9.26 6.53 12.07
N GLY A 50 9.35 6.09 13.31
CA GLY A 50 9.24 6.99 14.46
C GLY A 50 7.83 7.46 14.75
N SER A 51 6.82 6.80 14.17
CA SER A 51 5.43 7.13 14.46
C SER A 51 4.98 6.45 15.75
N ASP A 52 4.29 7.19 16.62
CA ASP A 52 3.69 6.63 17.82
C ASP A 52 2.52 5.71 17.46
N SER A 53 2.16 4.81 18.38
CA SER A 53 1.09 3.84 18.14
C SER A 53 -0.29 4.47 17.98
N ASP A 54 -0.50 5.69 18.47
CA ASP A 54 -1.77 6.40 18.35
C ASP A 54 -1.85 7.30 17.11
N VAL A 55 -0.80 7.36 16.31
CA VAL A 55 -0.77 8.17 15.08
C VAL A 55 -1.49 7.44 13.95
N VAL A 56 -2.33 8.15 13.23
CA VAL A 56 -2.94 7.67 11.99
C VAL A 56 -2.41 8.50 10.84
N ARG A 57 -1.78 7.84 9.88
CA ARG A 57 -1.24 8.47 8.68
C ARG A 57 -2.07 8.07 7.46
N GLY A 58 -1.87 8.77 6.35
CA GLY A 58 -2.64 8.56 5.15
C GLY A 58 -3.92 9.38 5.19
N LYS A 59 -5.06 8.76 5.35
CA LYS A 59 -6.39 9.40 5.29
C LYS A 59 -6.58 10.08 3.95
N HIS A 60 -6.28 9.35 2.88
CA HIS A 60 -6.41 9.87 1.53
C HIS A 60 -6.48 8.73 0.51
N ALA A 61 -6.84 9.08 -0.70
CA ALA A 61 -6.72 8.22 -1.86
C ALA A 61 -5.90 8.94 -2.93
N ASN A 62 -5.39 8.21 -3.88
CA ASN A 62 -4.59 8.74 -4.98
C ASN A 62 -5.28 8.45 -6.31
N LYS A 63 -5.38 9.45 -7.16
CA LYS A 63 -6.07 9.30 -8.46
C LYS A 63 -5.34 8.38 -9.42
N ARG A 64 -3.99 8.40 -9.40
CA ARG A 64 -3.17 7.65 -10.36
C ARG A 64 -2.19 6.70 -9.71
N THR A 65 -1.70 7.01 -8.53
CA THR A 65 -0.61 6.25 -7.91
C THR A 65 -1.09 4.93 -7.33
N GLU A 66 -0.38 3.87 -7.66
CA GLU A 66 -0.48 2.57 -7.01
C GLU A 66 0.66 2.47 -5.99
N PHE A 67 0.43 1.73 -4.92
CA PHE A 67 1.43 1.55 -3.87
C PHE A 67 1.61 0.09 -3.50
N VAL A 68 2.80 -0.23 -3.04
CA VAL A 68 3.04 -1.44 -2.24
C VAL A 68 3.70 -0.98 -0.94
N LEU A 69 3.14 -1.40 0.18
CA LEU A 69 3.63 -1.05 1.52
C LEU A 69 4.17 -2.30 2.19
N ILE A 70 5.36 -2.20 2.78
CA ILE A 70 6.05 -3.33 3.42
C ILE A 70 6.60 -2.87 4.77
N ASN A 71 6.26 -3.56 5.86
CA ASN A 71 6.98 -3.32 7.13
C ASN A 71 8.29 -4.09 7.10
N VAL A 72 9.36 -3.40 6.76
CA VAL A 72 10.69 -4.02 6.73
C VAL A 72 11.24 -4.24 8.13
N ALA A 73 10.68 -3.55 9.12
CA ALA A 73 10.94 -3.77 10.55
C ALA A 73 9.66 -3.49 11.31
N GLY A 74 9.41 -4.22 12.39
CA GLY A 74 8.23 -4.01 13.22
C GLY A 74 6.94 -4.34 12.52
N LYS A 75 5.87 -3.69 12.93
CA LYS A 75 4.53 -3.95 12.40
C LYS A 75 3.66 -2.70 12.39
N SER A 76 2.64 -2.73 11.54
CA SER A 76 1.60 -1.72 11.49
C SER A 76 0.34 -2.34 10.87
N LYS A 77 -0.72 -1.54 10.79
CA LYS A 77 -1.97 -1.93 10.16
C LYS A 77 -2.31 -0.95 9.05
N VAL A 78 -2.94 -1.47 8.00
CA VAL A 78 -3.46 -0.65 6.91
C VAL A 78 -4.95 -0.92 6.81
N LYS A 79 -5.75 0.12 6.94
CA LYS A 79 -7.20 0.06 6.75
C LYS A 79 -7.53 0.62 5.38
N VAL A 80 -8.30 -0.12 4.61
CA VAL A 80 -8.83 0.30 3.33
C VAL A 80 -10.33 0.49 3.48
N ILE A 81 -10.85 1.64 3.04
CA ILE A 81 -12.28 1.96 3.12
C ILE A 81 -12.77 2.22 1.70
N ASP A 82 -13.79 1.49 1.26
CA ASP A 82 -14.35 1.70 -0.07
C ASP A 82 -15.42 2.79 -0.07
N ALA A 83 -15.99 3.09 -1.23
CA ALA A 83 -16.97 4.15 -1.38
C ALA A 83 -18.32 3.82 -0.72
N ASN A 84 -18.55 2.58 -0.34
CA ASN A 84 -19.74 2.15 0.39
C ASN A 84 -19.54 2.20 1.90
N GLY A 85 -18.33 2.56 2.35
CA GLY A 85 -17.99 2.60 3.76
C GLY A 85 -17.53 1.26 4.33
N ASP A 86 -17.40 0.24 3.51
CA ASP A 86 -16.91 -1.06 3.96
C ASP A 86 -15.41 -0.99 4.21
N GLU A 87 -14.96 -1.55 5.33
CA GLU A 87 -13.59 -1.49 5.77
C GLU A 87 -12.93 -2.85 5.72
N LYS A 88 -11.66 -2.87 5.35
CA LYS A 88 -10.83 -4.06 5.41
C LYS A 88 -9.50 -3.69 6.04
N ILE A 89 -9.06 -4.47 7.03
CA ILE A 89 -7.83 -4.22 7.77
C ILE A 89 -6.80 -5.29 7.41
N PHE A 90 -5.62 -4.84 7.04
CA PHE A 90 -4.48 -5.70 6.76
C PHE A 90 -3.40 -5.48 7.81
N VAL A 91 -2.82 -6.56 8.30
CA VAL A 91 -1.73 -6.50 9.27
C VAL A 91 -0.42 -6.71 8.53
N LEU A 92 0.51 -5.76 8.68
CA LEU A 92 1.85 -5.85 8.10
C LEU A 92 2.83 -6.13 9.24
N ASP A 93 3.26 -7.38 9.37
CA ASP A 93 4.11 -7.82 10.47
C ASP A 93 5.29 -8.68 10.04
N ARG A 94 5.54 -8.77 8.71
CA ARG A 94 6.63 -9.59 8.16
C ARG A 94 7.34 -8.84 7.05
N PRO A 95 8.68 -8.89 7.00
CA PRO A 95 9.42 -8.12 5.99
C PRO A 95 9.32 -8.69 4.57
N HIS A 96 8.82 -9.92 4.40
CA HIS A 96 8.66 -10.54 3.08
C HIS A 96 7.23 -10.53 2.57
N THR A 97 6.35 -9.77 3.21
CA THR A 97 4.97 -9.57 2.73
C THR A 97 4.71 -8.08 2.59
N GLY A 98 3.78 -7.73 1.72
CA GLY A 98 3.37 -6.36 1.55
C GLY A 98 1.92 -6.29 1.12
N ILE A 99 1.36 -5.09 1.15
CA ILE A 99 0.02 -4.86 0.63
C ILE A 99 0.10 -4.07 -0.66
N TYR A 100 -0.59 -4.56 -1.69
CA TYR A 100 -0.80 -3.82 -2.92
C TYR A 100 -2.06 -2.97 -2.79
N LEU A 101 -1.94 -1.68 -3.08
CA LEU A 101 -3.04 -0.71 -3.04
C LEU A 101 -3.18 -0.12 -4.45
N PRO A 102 -4.26 -0.46 -5.17
CA PRO A 102 -4.48 0.14 -6.49
C PRO A 102 -4.80 1.63 -6.39
N ARG A 103 -4.79 2.31 -7.53
CA ARG A 103 -5.24 3.69 -7.58
C ARG A 103 -6.66 3.80 -7.06
N MET A 104 -7.06 4.98 -6.61
CA MET A 104 -8.42 5.24 -6.10
C MET A 104 -8.79 4.35 -4.91
N THR A 105 -7.82 4.11 -4.03
CA THR A 105 -8.04 3.37 -2.78
C THR A 105 -7.87 4.30 -1.60
N TRP A 106 -8.91 4.47 -0.78
CA TRP A 106 -8.80 5.22 0.46
C TRP A 106 -8.13 4.35 1.52
N LYS A 107 -7.08 4.88 2.13
CA LYS A 107 -6.27 4.12 3.08
C LYS A 107 -5.85 4.93 4.28
N GLU A 108 -5.69 4.21 5.38
CA GLU A 108 -5.15 4.75 6.63
C GLU A 108 -4.12 3.77 7.17
N MET A 109 -2.97 4.27 7.60
CA MET A 109 -1.91 3.48 8.20
C MET A 109 -1.83 3.86 9.68
N TYR A 110 -1.80 2.86 10.55
CA TYR A 110 -1.91 3.10 11.99
C TYR A 110 -1.37 1.92 12.81
N ASP A 111 -1.43 2.05 14.13
CA ASP A 111 -1.00 1.02 15.09
C ASP A 111 0.45 0.59 14.83
N PHE A 112 1.33 1.59 14.69
CA PHE A 112 2.76 1.37 14.44
C PHE A 112 3.43 0.86 15.71
N SER A 113 4.21 -0.23 15.60
CA SER A 113 5.09 -0.64 16.69
C SER A 113 6.23 0.37 16.82
N GLU A 114 6.89 0.38 17.98
CA GLU A 114 7.98 1.33 18.26
C GLU A 114 9.11 1.22 17.26
N ASP A 115 9.40 0.00 16.81
CA ASP A 115 10.47 -0.30 15.85
C ASP A 115 9.99 -0.30 14.39
N SER A 116 8.76 0.13 14.13
CA SER A 116 8.18 0.05 12.78
C SER A 116 8.94 0.91 11.78
N VAL A 117 9.28 0.29 10.65
CA VAL A 117 9.73 0.99 9.44
C VAL A 117 8.85 0.50 8.31
N LEU A 118 8.00 1.39 7.81
CA LEU A 118 7.05 1.10 6.72
C LEU A 118 7.63 1.64 5.43
N LEU A 119 8.10 0.74 4.57
CA LEU A 119 8.62 1.07 3.25
C LEU A 119 7.46 1.19 2.27
N CYS A 120 7.44 2.26 1.48
CA CYS A 120 6.38 2.53 0.52
C CYS A 120 6.99 2.65 -0.87
N LEU A 121 6.50 1.81 -1.79
CA LEU A 121 6.90 1.81 -3.19
C LEU A 121 5.74 2.38 -3.99
N ALA A 122 6.00 3.34 -4.86
CA ALA A 122 4.96 4.06 -5.59
C ALA A 122 5.19 4.04 -7.09
N SER A 123 4.10 3.97 -7.84
CA SER A 123 4.12 3.90 -9.30
C SER A 123 4.33 5.26 -9.98
N GLU A 124 4.20 6.36 -9.24
CA GLU A 124 4.29 7.71 -9.80
C GLU A 124 5.21 8.58 -8.94
N HIS A 125 5.77 9.60 -9.57
CA HIS A 125 6.45 10.67 -8.85
C HIS A 125 5.44 11.42 -8.00
N TYR A 126 5.89 12.11 -6.96
CA TYR A 126 5.02 12.86 -6.08
C TYR A 126 4.32 13.99 -6.84
N ASP A 127 3.00 14.06 -6.68
CA ASP A 127 2.16 15.12 -7.23
C ASP A 127 1.02 15.35 -6.24
N SER A 128 1.06 16.47 -5.55
CA SER A 128 0.06 16.79 -4.51
C SER A 128 -1.35 16.89 -5.07
N GLU A 129 -1.51 17.23 -6.36
CA GLU A 129 -2.82 17.44 -6.96
C GLU A 129 -3.58 16.12 -7.22
N GLU A 130 -2.89 14.98 -7.23
CA GLU A 130 -3.59 13.72 -7.39
C GLU A 130 -4.15 13.16 -6.09
N TYR A 131 -3.86 13.80 -4.95
CA TYR A 131 -4.33 13.33 -3.64
C TYR A 131 -5.76 13.78 -3.39
N ILE A 132 -6.60 12.86 -2.94
CA ILE A 132 -7.97 13.10 -2.51
C ILE A 132 -7.97 12.98 -0.99
N ARG A 133 -8.11 14.11 -0.30
CA ARG A 133 -7.92 14.16 1.17
C ARG A 133 -9.23 14.26 1.94
N ASP A 134 -10.35 14.38 1.26
CA ASP A 134 -11.69 14.42 1.85
C ASP A 134 -12.45 13.16 1.41
N TYR A 135 -12.93 12.41 2.38
CA TYR A 135 -13.58 11.13 2.09
C TYR A 135 -14.87 11.31 1.25
N LYS A 136 -15.61 12.39 1.48
CA LYS A 136 -16.83 12.67 0.68
C LYS A 136 -16.49 12.93 -0.77
N ASP A 137 -15.40 13.64 -1.03
CA ASP A 137 -14.89 13.85 -2.39
C ASP A 137 -14.48 12.53 -3.02
N TYR A 138 -13.83 11.66 -2.26
CA TYR A 138 -13.44 10.34 -2.71
C TYR A 138 -14.65 9.52 -3.15
N VAL A 139 -15.69 9.45 -2.31
CA VAL A 139 -16.92 8.72 -2.64
C VAL A 139 -17.54 9.24 -3.93
N LYS A 140 -17.62 10.55 -4.07
CA LYS A 140 -18.18 11.19 -5.26
C LYS A 140 -17.38 10.84 -6.52
N LEU A 141 -16.06 10.91 -6.45
CA LEU A 141 -15.19 10.61 -7.59
C LEU A 141 -15.28 9.12 -7.99
N VAL A 142 -15.35 8.22 -7.01
CA VAL A 142 -15.52 6.79 -7.29
C VAL A 142 -16.85 6.55 -8.00
N GLN A 143 -17.94 7.17 -7.54
CA GLN A 143 -19.26 7.03 -8.15
C GLN A 143 -19.28 7.54 -9.58
N GLU A 144 -18.55 8.59 -9.88
CA GLU A 144 -18.45 9.15 -11.24
C GLU A 144 -17.61 8.28 -12.16
N GLU A 145 -16.50 7.73 -11.68
CA GLU A 145 -15.54 7.00 -12.50
C GLU A 145 -15.93 5.55 -12.74
N PHE A 146 -16.54 4.90 -11.75
CA PHE A 146 -16.83 3.45 -11.79
C PHE A 146 -18.32 3.15 -11.88
N LYS A 147 -19.06 3.97 -12.60
CA LYS A 147 -20.49 3.74 -12.84
C LYS A 147 -20.74 2.46 -13.64
#